data_c99d2af43eb33f490eaaedf9cab90320
#
_entry.id   c99d2af43eb33f490eaaedf9cab90320
#
_cell.length_a   1.000
_cell.length_b   1.000
_cell.length_c   1.000
_cell.angle_alpha   90.00
_cell.angle_beta   90.00
_cell.angle_gamma   90.00
#
_symmetry.space_group_name_H-M   'P 1'
#
loop_
_entity.id
_entity.type
_entity.pdbx_description
1 polymer ?
#
loop_
_entity_poly.entity_id
_entity_poly.type
_entity_poly.pdbx_seq_one_letter_code
_entity_poly.pdbx_strand_id
1 'polypeptide(L)'
;MRFRLQIPALVAFSILTILSLRNTHAAGAAARPTMDDTSRAPVLVELFTSEGCSSCPPADALLERLDRSQPVNGADLIVLSEHVDYWNDIGWKDPFSSHDYSERQSAYAGHFGLGSIYTPQMVVDGHIELVGSDERRAIQAVESATNTAKAHLRLSAIRFDGANKVSLHLEAGPLPSSVSAKSANLFLAIADDSDESHVSHGENAGRTLKHVAVLRELVPVGTVGRTDRFSRDITVNLGNRNQGSLRILAILQEPAVGRVLGAGLARLSN
;
A
#
# COMPACT_ATOMS: atom_id res chain seq x y z
N MET A 1 56.64 37.96 74.93
CA MET A 1 56.36 36.72 74.21
C MET A 1 55.07 36.93 73.37
N ARG A 2 55.20 37.27 72.09
CA ARG A 2 54.06 37.52 71.21
C ARG A 2 53.98 36.36 70.18
N PHE A 3 52.98 35.49 70.30
CA PHE A 3 52.66 34.47 69.33
C PHE A 3 51.85 35.11 68.23
N ARG A 4 52.35 35.02 66.97
CA ARG A 4 51.58 35.30 65.74
C ARG A 4 50.90 34.03 65.23
N LEU A 5 49.59 34.06 65.18
CA LEU A 5 48.82 33.03 64.58
C LEU A 5 48.67 33.28 63.07
N GLN A 6 49.18 32.35 62.23
CA GLN A 6 49.01 32.40 60.81
C GLN A 6 47.77 31.61 60.44
N ILE A 7 46.85 32.24 59.67
CA ILE A 7 45.62 31.59 59.14
C ILE A 7 45.94 31.21 57.70
N PRO A 8 45.75 29.93 57.31
CA PRO A 8 45.87 29.56 55.88
C PRO A 8 44.65 29.96 55.11
N ALA A 9 44.84 30.49 53.89
CA ALA A 9 43.80 30.84 52.94
C ALA A 9 43.18 29.60 52.33
N LEU A 10 41.87 29.45 52.51
CA LEU A 10 41.05 28.45 51.81
C LEU A 10 40.74 28.94 50.39
N VAL A 11 41.28 28.24 49.40
CA VAL A 11 40.94 28.43 47.99
C VAL A 11 39.62 27.68 47.73
N ALA A 12 38.53 28.42 47.53
CA ALA A 12 37.26 27.89 47.11
C ALA A 12 37.27 27.57 45.61
N PHE A 13 37.28 26.29 45.27
CA PHE A 13 37.09 25.82 43.89
C PHE A 13 35.57 25.78 43.60
N SER A 14 35.08 26.75 42.87
CA SER A 14 33.70 26.74 42.37
C SER A 14 33.61 25.78 41.18
N ILE A 15 33.00 24.61 41.41
CA ILE A 15 32.64 23.67 40.34
C ILE A 15 31.36 24.18 39.68
N LEU A 16 31.50 24.76 38.50
CA LEU A 16 30.40 25.16 37.64
C LEU A 16 29.87 23.89 36.92
N THR A 17 28.83 23.26 37.45
CA THR A 17 28.14 22.16 36.78
C THR A 17 27.29 22.72 35.64
N ILE A 18 27.82 22.59 34.41
CA ILE A 18 27.05 22.85 33.18
C ILE A 18 26.05 21.72 33.00
N LEU A 19 24.78 21.98 33.33
CA LEU A 19 23.67 21.10 33.07
C LEU A 19 23.33 21.17 31.57
N SER A 20 23.90 20.23 30.77
CA SER A 20 23.55 20.08 29.36
C SER A 20 22.14 19.52 29.25
N LEU A 21 21.16 20.37 28.99
CA LEU A 21 19.85 19.94 28.51
C LEU A 21 20.04 19.28 27.15
N ARG A 22 20.04 17.94 27.12
CA ARG A 22 19.89 17.20 25.87
C ARG A 22 18.44 17.32 25.43
N ASN A 23 18.16 18.22 24.51
CA ASN A 23 16.93 18.19 23.72
C ASN A 23 16.96 16.92 22.88
N THR A 24 16.32 15.86 23.36
CA THR A 24 15.99 14.70 22.53
C THR A 24 14.81 15.10 21.64
N HIS A 25 15.10 15.69 20.50
CA HIS A 25 14.14 15.71 19.40
C HIS A 25 14.00 14.26 18.96
N ALA A 26 12.85 13.65 19.25
CA ALA A 26 12.46 12.44 18.59
C ALA A 26 12.36 12.77 17.10
N ALA A 27 13.39 12.36 16.34
CA ALA A 27 13.34 12.40 14.89
C ALA A 27 12.29 11.40 14.45
N GLY A 28 11.09 11.90 14.11
CA GLY A 28 10.11 11.09 13.42
C GLY A 28 10.78 10.49 12.18
N ALA A 29 10.73 9.16 12.05
CA ALA A 29 11.25 8.47 10.89
C ALA A 29 10.56 9.04 9.64
N ALA A 30 11.27 9.85 8.88
CA ALA A 30 10.78 10.37 7.61
C ALA A 30 10.74 9.20 6.62
N ALA A 31 9.56 8.91 6.11
CA ALA A 31 9.41 8.01 4.98
C ALA A 31 10.36 8.48 3.86
N ARG A 32 11.21 7.59 3.36
CA ARG A 32 12.00 7.90 2.17
C ARG A 32 11.03 8.01 1.00
N PRO A 33 10.88 9.18 0.36
CA PRO A 33 10.15 9.25 -0.88
C PRO A 33 10.90 8.36 -1.88
N THR A 34 10.23 7.36 -2.42
CA THR A 34 10.72 6.68 -3.63
C THR A 34 10.89 7.76 -4.68
N MET A 35 12.09 7.86 -5.26
CA MET A 35 12.36 8.81 -6.33
C MET A 35 11.29 8.61 -7.40
N ASP A 36 10.62 9.71 -7.75
CA ASP A 36 9.64 9.78 -8.83
C ASP A 36 10.40 9.49 -10.14
N ASP A 37 10.58 8.20 -10.45
CA ASP A 37 11.12 7.78 -11.74
C ASP A 37 10.00 7.91 -12.77
N THR A 38 9.78 9.15 -13.20
CA THR A 38 8.76 9.52 -14.20
C THR A 38 8.93 8.80 -15.54
N SER A 39 9.96 7.95 -15.67
CA SER A 39 10.22 7.14 -16.88
C SER A 39 9.39 5.86 -16.93
N ARG A 40 8.85 5.38 -15.80
CA ARG A 40 8.09 4.12 -15.72
C ARG A 40 6.59 4.40 -15.55
N ALA A 41 5.77 3.65 -16.30
CA ALA A 41 4.33 3.75 -16.20
C ALA A 41 3.82 2.98 -14.96
N PRO A 42 3.07 3.62 -14.04
CA PRO A 42 2.49 2.90 -12.91
C PRO A 42 1.39 1.94 -13.42
N VAL A 43 1.50 0.67 -13.05
CA VAL A 43 0.54 -0.39 -13.42
C VAL A 43 0.05 -1.07 -12.15
N LEU A 44 -1.25 -0.96 -11.86
CA LEU A 44 -1.87 -1.64 -10.72
C LEU A 44 -2.16 -3.10 -11.08
N VAL A 45 -1.74 -4.00 -10.20
CA VAL A 45 -2.02 -5.45 -10.29
C VAL A 45 -2.76 -5.87 -9.03
N GLU A 46 -4.04 -6.18 -9.15
CA GLU A 46 -4.90 -6.66 -8.07
C GLU A 46 -5.02 -8.17 -8.17
N LEU A 47 -4.85 -8.87 -7.06
CA LEU A 47 -5.03 -10.31 -6.95
C LEU A 47 -6.16 -10.62 -5.96
N PHE A 48 -7.26 -11.18 -6.45
CA PHE A 48 -8.32 -11.74 -5.61
C PHE A 48 -7.96 -13.17 -5.23
N THR A 49 -7.73 -13.40 -3.94
CA THR A 49 -7.18 -14.63 -3.36
C THR A 49 -7.89 -15.01 -2.07
N SER A 50 -7.58 -16.17 -1.51
CA SER A 50 -7.98 -16.57 -0.16
C SER A 50 -7.08 -17.69 0.36
N GLU A 51 -6.81 -17.69 1.65
CA GLU A 51 -6.13 -18.80 2.33
C GLU A 51 -6.95 -20.11 2.33
N GLY A 52 -8.27 -20.01 2.18
CA GLY A 52 -9.17 -21.16 2.04
C GLY A 52 -9.08 -21.86 0.68
N CYS A 53 -8.50 -21.24 -0.32
CA CYS A 53 -8.46 -21.70 -1.72
C CYS A 53 -7.13 -22.43 -2.01
N SER A 54 -7.16 -23.73 -2.30
CA SER A 54 -5.96 -24.55 -2.55
C SER A 54 -5.20 -24.19 -3.82
N SER A 55 -5.85 -23.57 -4.79
CA SER A 55 -5.24 -23.10 -6.04
C SER A 55 -4.65 -21.69 -5.96
N CYS A 56 -4.85 -20.98 -4.85
CA CYS A 56 -4.41 -19.60 -4.68
C CYS A 56 -2.90 -19.42 -4.37
N PRO A 57 -2.24 -20.26 -3.57
CA PRO A 57 -0.85 -20.02 -3.18
C PRO A 57 0.15 -19.85 -4.33
N PRO A 58 0.03 -20.51 -5.49
CA PRO A 58 0.89 -20.22 -6.65
C PRO A 58 0.71 -18.80 -7.19
N ALA A 59 -0.50 -18.23 -7.11
CA ALA A 59 -0.79 -16.86 -7.55
C ALA A 59 -0.25 -15.83 -6.53
N ASP A 60 -0.37 -16.10 -5.23
CA ASP A 60 0.23 -15.27 -4.18
C ASP A 60 1.76 -15.20 -4.35
N ALA A 61 2.40 -16.36 -4.61
CA ALA A 61 3.83 -16.41 -4.89
C ALA A 61 4.22 -15.67 -6.18
N LEU A 62 3.36 -15.68 -7.21
CA LEU A 62 3.56 -14.90 -8.42
C LEU A 62 3.47 -13.40 -8.13
N LEU A 63 2.46 -12.96 -7.37
CA LEU A 63 2.29 -11.56 -6.99
C LEU A 63 3.52 -11.03 -6.23
N GLU A 64 4.06 -11.81 -5.28
CA GLU A 64 5.30 -11.49 -4.56
C GLU A 64 6.49 -11.34 -5.52
N ARG A 65 6.63 -12.26 -6.49
CA ARG A 65 7.72 -12.16 -7.50
C ARG A 65 7.57 -10.91 -8.36
N LEU A 66 6.37 -10.59 -8.84
CA LEU A 66 6.08 -9.41 -9.64
C LEU A 66 6.44 -8.14 -8.88
N ASP A 67 6.03 -8.02 -7.61
CA ASP A 67 6.35 -6.88 -6.76
C ASP A 67 7.86 -6.70 -6.56
N ARG A 68 8.57 -7.79 -6.26
CA ARG A 68 9.99 -7.74 -5.92
C ARG A 68 10.90 -7.57 -7.13
N SER A 69 10.61 -8.29 -8.22
CA SER A 69 11.50 -8.35 -9.38
C SER A 69 11.22 -7.29 -10.44
N GLN A 70 10.02 -6.72 -10.46
CA GLN A 70 9.61 -5.70 -11.44
C GLN A 70 10.00 -6.10 -12.88
N PRO A 71 9.50 -7.24 -13.39
CA PRO A 71 10.11 -7.90 -14.56
C PRO A 71 9.82 -7.22 -15.88
N VAL A 72 8.92 -6.24 -15.94
CA VAL A 72 8.53 -5.55 -17.18
C VAL A 72 9.23 -4.20 -17.27
N ASN A 73 10.05 -4.03 -18.30
CA ASN A 73 10.70 -2.75 -18.56
C ASN A 73 9.67 -1.66 -18.86
N GLY A 74 9.88 -0.48 -18.27
CA GLY A 74 8.98 0.67 -18.44
C GLY A 74 7.70 0.61 -17.60
N ALA A 75 7.46 -0.47 -16.84
CA ALA A 75 6.39 -0.55 -15.86
C ALA A 75 6.91 -0.35 -14.43
N ASP A 76 6.19 0.41 -13.63
CA ASP A 76 6.29 0.40 -12.16
C ASP A 76 5.08 -0.37 -11.62
N LEU A 77 5.30 -1.65 -11.27
CA LEU A 77 4.23 -2.53 -10.81
C LEU A 77 3.88 -2.18 -9.36
N ILE A 78 2.64 -1.84 -9.17
CA ILE A 78 2.02 -1.60 -7.87
C ILE A 78 1.05 -2.75 -7.62
N VAL A 79 1.39 -3.65 -6.71
CA VAL A 79 0.59 -4.84 -6.46
C VAL A 79 -0.32 -4.67 -5.25
N LEU A 80 -1.45 -5.37 -5.23
CA LEU A 80 -2.42 -5.40 -4.15
C LEU A 80 -3.03 -6.79 -4.04
N SER A 81 -3.05 -7.36 -2.84
CA SER A 81 -3.69 -8.63 -2.54
C SER A 81 -5.01 -8.39 -1.81
N GLU A 82 -6.10 -8.90 -2.37
CA GLU A 82 -7.47 -8.73 -1.90
C GLU A 82 -8.05 -10.08 -1.52
N HIS A 83 -8.15 -10.35 -0.21
CA HIS A 83 -8.62 -11.62 0.30
C HIS A 83 -10.14 -11.65 0.36
N VAL A 84 -10.75 -12.52 -0.44
CA VAL A 84 -12.21 -12.68 -0.51
C VAL A 84 -12.75 -13.56 0.62
N ASP A 85 -13.99 -13.30 1.05
CA ASP A 85 -14.57 -13.95 2.22
C ASP A 85 -15.43 -15.20 1.92
N TYR A 86 -15.80 -15.46 0.66
CA TYR A 86 -16.70 -16.56 0.32
C TYR A 86 -16.06 -17.96 0.45
N TRP A 87 -14.77 -18.06 0.77
CA TRP A 87 -14.07 -19.29 1.13
C TRP A 87 -14.11 -19.60 2.64
N ASN A 88 -14.57 -18.66 3.47
CA ASN A 88 -14.50 -18.79 4.93
C ASN A 88 -15.32 -19.93 5.53
N ASP A 89 -16.36 -20.36 4.83
CA ASP A 89 -17.32 -21.37 5.35
C ASP A 89 -16.88 -22.82 5.07
N ILE A 90 -15.71 -23.02 4.44
CA ILE A 90 -15.21 -24.36 4.06
C ILE A 90 -14.02 -24.83 4.89
N GLY A 91 -13.97 -24.45 6.14
CA GLY A 91 -13.08 -25.01 7.16
C GLY A 91 -11.95 -24.10 7.63
N TRP A 92 -11.69 -22.98 6.97
CA TRP A 92 -10.73 -21.96 7.40
C TRP A 92 -11.27 -20.56 7.18
N LYS A 93 -11.27 -19.77 8.24
CA LYS A 93 -11.58 -18.34 8.12
C LYS A 93 -10.29 -17.56 7.89
N ASP A 94 -10.15 -17.01 6.71
CA ASP A 94 -9.02 -16.20 6.32
C ASP A 94 -9.00 -14.87 7.14
N PRO A 95 -7.95 -14.61 7.94
CA PRO A 95 -7.89 -13.44 8.81
C PRO A 95 -7.77 -12.12 8.05
N PHE A 96 -7.43 -12.16 6.77
CA PHE A 96 -7.25 -10.99 5.92
C PHE A 96 -8.48 -10.70 5.05
N SER A 97 -9.48 -11.61 5.04
CA SER A 97 -10.63 -11.50 4.15
C SER A 97 -11.62 -10.42 4.55
N SER A 98 -12.24 -9.83 3.54
CA SER A 98 -13.34 -8.88 3.70
C SER A 98 -14.43 -9.12 2.64
N HIS A 99 -15.67 -8.89 3.05
CA HIS A 99 -16.80 -8.88 2.14
C HIS A 99 -16.67 -7.80 1.06
N ASP A 100 -16.14 -6.65 1.41
CA ASP A 100 -15.91 -5.54 0.46
C ASP A 100 -15.02 -5.96 -0.72
N TYR A 101 -14.07 -6.87 -0.50
CA TYR A 101 -13.20 -7.36 -1.58
C TYR A 101 -13.93 -8.36 -2.47
N SER A 102 -14.82 -9.18 -1.90
CA SER A 102 -15.73 -10.04 -2.68
C SER A 102 -16.71 -9.23 -3.53
N GLU A 103 -17.22 -8.11 -2.99
CA GLU A 103 -18.06 -7.17 -3.74
C GLU A 103 -17.28 -6.48 -4.87
N ARG A 104 -16.03 -6.04 -4.59
CA ARG A 104 -15.16 -5.45 -5.61
C ARG A 104 -14.87 -6.44 -6.73
N GLN A 105 -14.57 -7.71 -6.40
CA GLN A 105 -14.40 -8.77 -7.38
C GLN A 105 -15.68 -9.00 -8.22
N SER A 106 -16.84 -9.02 -7.56
CA SER A 106 -18.14 -9.17 -8.23
C SER A 106 -18.42 -8.02 -9.20
N ALA A 107 -18.03 -6.79 -8.82
CA ALA A 107 -18.13 -5.63 -9.72
C ALA A 107 -17.21 -5.80 -10.95
N TYR A 108 -15.99 -6.31 -10.78
CA TYR A 108 -15.11 -6.66 -11.90
C TYR A 108 -15.70 -7.77 -12.77
N ALA A 109 -16.30 -8.83 -12.17
CA ALA A 109 -16.96 -9.86 -12.95
C ALA A 109 -18.06 -9.28 -13.84
N GLY A 110 -18.87 -8.37 -13.30
CA GLY A 110 -19.88 -7.64 -14.08
C GLY A 110 -19.25 -6.77 -15.20
N HIS A 111 -18.16 -6.08 -14.90
CA HIS A 111 -17.44 -5.23 -15.86
C HIS A 111 -16.88 -6.05 -17.05
N PHE A 112 -16.31 -7.22 -16.76
CA PHE A 112 -15.74 -8.12 -17.77
C PHE A 112 -16.78 -9.06 -18.42
N GLY A 113 -18.03 -9.05 -17.97
CA GLY A 113 -19.07 -9.93 -18.48
C GLY A 113 -18.85 -11.42 -18.14
N LEU A 114 -18.20 -11.70 -16.99
CA LEU A 114 -17.96 -13.06 -16.52
C LEU A 114 -19.24 -13.68 -15.97
N GLY A 115 -19.45 -14.97 -16.21
CA GLY A 115 -20.61 -15.70 -15.69
C GLY A 115 -20.54 -16.02 -14.19
N SER A 116 -19.33 -15.94 -13.58
CA SER A 116 -19.09 -16.19 -12.16
C SER A 116 -17.77 -15.56 -11.72
N ILE A 117 -17.65 -15.28 -10.42
CA ILE A 117 -16.37 -14.97 -9.77
C ILE A 117 -15.56 -16.25 -9.54
N TYR A 118 -14.23 -16.13 -9.48
CA TYR A 118 -13.34 -17.25 -9.22
C TYR A 118 -12.04 -16.78 -8.54
N THR A 119 -11.36 -17.67 -7.83
CA THR A 119 -10.00 -17.45 -7.33
C THR A 119 -9.07 -18.56 -7.78
N PRO A 120 -7.76 -18.24 -7.96
CA PRO A 120 -7.18 -16.89 -7.93
C PRO A 120 -7.49 -16.10 -9.21
N GLN A 121 -7.96 -14.86 -9.08
CA GLN A 121 -8.19 -13.96 -10.21
C GLN A 121 -7.23 -12.76 -10.11
N MET A 122 -6.53 -12.44 -11.20
CA MET A 122 -5.70 -11.24 -11.30
C MET A 122 -6.37 -10.24 -12.24
N VAL A 123 -6.35 -8.97 -11.83
CA VAL A 123 -6.82 -7.84 -12.64
C VAL A 123 -5.68 -6.85 -12.80
N VAL A 124 -5.32 -6.54 -14.05
CA VAL A 124 -4.28 -5.58 -14.38
C VAL A 124 -4.93 -4.29 -14.87
N ASP A 125 -4.65 -3.19 -14.17
CA ASP A 125 -5.16 -1.83 -14.46
C ASP A 125 -6.68 -1.73 -14.63
N GLY A 126 -7.46 -2.61 -13.98
CA GLY A 126 -8.93 -2.65 -14.13
C GLY A 126 -9.39 -2.97 -15.55
N HIS A 127 -8.51 -3.46 -16.44
CA HIS A 127 -8.79 -3.62 -17.86
C HIS A 127 -8.56 -5.03 -18.41
N ILE A 128 -7.67 -5.79 -17.82
CA ILE A 128 -7.36 -7.16 -18.25
C ILE A 128 -7.52 -8.06 -17.04
N GLU A 129 -8.39 -9.10 -17.15
CA GLU A 129 -8.53 -10.14 -16.16
C GLU A 129 -7.91 -11.45 -16.64
N LEU A 130 -7.41 -12.25 -15.71
CA LEU A 130 -6.78 -13.52 -15.99
C LEU A 130 -6.71 -14.41 -14.74
N VAL A 131 -6.46 -15.71 -14.95
CA VAL A 131 -6.15 -16.62 -13.85
C VAL A 131 -4.88 -16.17 -13.16
N GLY A 132 -4.94 -15.89 -11.84
CA GLY A 132 -3.89 -15.24 -11.08
C GLY A 132 -2.54 -15.95 -11.06
N SER A 133 -2.49 -17.25 -11.38
CA SER A 133 -1.25 -18.02 -11.48
C SER A 133 -0.63 -18.10 -12.88
N ASP A 134 -1.26 -17.51 -13.91
CA ASP A 134 -0.72 -17.48 -15.29
C ASP A 134 0.30 -16.35 -15.44
N GLU A 135 1.56 -16.64 -15.10
CA GLU A 135 2.68 -15.68 -15.16
C GLU A 135 2.87 -15.09 -16.55
N ARG A 136 2.76 -15.89 -17.61
CA ARG A 136 2.95 -15.42 -18.97
C ARG A 136 1.89 -14.38 -19.36
N ARG A 137 0.62 -14.67 -19.06
CA ARG A 137 -0.47 -13.70 -19.31
C ARG A 137 -0.36 -12.47 -18.43
N ALA A 138 0.08 -12.61 -17.18
CA ALA A 138 0.30 -11.47 -16.29
C ALA A 138 1.37 -10.52 -16.85
N ILE A 139 2.52 -11.02 -17.30
CA ILE A 139 3.56 -10.21 -17.94
C ILE A 139 3.02 -9.50 -19.18
N GLN A 140 2.34 -10.22 -20.09
CA GLN A 140 1.75 -9.63 -21.31
C GLN A 140 0.71 -8.54 -20.98
N ALA A 141 -0.11 -8.74 -19.94
CA ALA A 141 -1.09 -7.75 -19.52
C ALA A 141 -0.41 -6.47 -19.00
N VAL A 142 0.66 -6.62 -18.19
CA VAL A 142 1.45 -5.49 -17.70
C VAL A 142 2.14 -4.76 -18.87
N GLU A 143 2.77 -5.47 -19.79
CA GLU A 143 3.38 -4.87 -21.00
C GLU A 143 2.35 -4.07 -21.80
N SER A 144 1.14 -4.61 -21.98
CA SER A 144 0.06 -3.89 -22.64
C SER A 144 -0.35 -2.62 -21.91
N ALA A 145 -0.41 -2.67 -20.57
CA ALA A 145 -0.82 -1.55 -19.72
C ALA A 145 0.18 -0.38 -19.76
N THR A 146 1.47 -0.63 -20.00
CA THR A 146 2.48 0.45 -20.12
C THR A 146 2.22 1.40 -21.29
N ASN A 147 1.48 0.96 -22.31
CA ASN A 147 1.13 1.77 -23.48
C ASN A 147 -0.06 2.71 -23.22
N THR A 148 -0.66 2.65 -22.03
CA THR A 148 -1.81 3.49 -21.67
C THR A 148 -1.33 4.74 -20.95
N ALA A 149 -1.75 5.91 -21.42
CA ALA A 149 -1.42 7.18 -20.77
C ALA A 149 -2.01 7.22 -19.35
N LYS A 150 -1.20 7.63 -18.37
CA LYS A 150 -1.57 7.72 -16.96
C LYS A 150 -1.71 9.15 -16.48
N ALA A 151 -2.66 9.39 -15.59
CA ALA A 151 -2.72 10.62 -14.82
C ALA A 151 -1.59 10.63 -13.78
N HIS A 152 -1.06 11.81 -13.52
CA HIS A 152 -0.08 11.97 -12.45
C HIS A 152 -0.78 11.84 -11.09
N LEU A 153 -0.28 10.93 -10.25
CA LEU A 153 -0.63 10.83 -8.83
C LEU A 153 0.64 10.95 -7.99
N ARG A 154 0.56 11.74 -6.93
CA ARG A 154 1.68 11.92 -6.01
C ARG A 154 1.22 11.83 -4.56
N LEU A 155 1.89 10.97 -3.81
CA LEU A 155 1.82 10.89 -2.36
C LEU A 155 3.05 11.56 -1.78
N SER A 156 2.88 12.55 -0.91
CA SER A 156 3.97 13.33 -0.32
C SER A 156 3.67 13.73 1.12
N ALA A 157 4.65 14.31 1.82
CA ALA A 157 4.53 14.77 3.19
C ALA A 157 3.96 13.71 4.16
N ILE A 158 4.29 12.45 3.92
CA ILE A 158 3.75 11.32 4.68
C ILE A 158 4.43 11.27 6.04
N ARG A 159 3.63 11.19 7.10
CA ARG A 159 4.11 11.09 8.48
C ARG A 159 3.14 10.30 9.34
N PHE A 160 3.68 9.64 10.34
CA PHE A 160 2.87 9.06 11.41
C PHE A 160 2.49 10.15 12.41
N ASP A 161 1.19 10.27 12.69
CA ASP A 161 0.63 11.15 13.71
C ASP A 161 0.24 10.30 14.93
N GLY A 162 1.23 10.00 15.77
CA GLY A 162 1.08 9.03 16.87
C GLY A 162 1.02 7.59 16.38
N ALA A 163 0.46 6.71 17.22
CA ALA A 163 0.48 5.26 16.98
C ALA A 163 -0.48 4.78 15.89
N ASN A 164 -1.55 5.53 15.61
CA ASN A 164 -2.70 4.98 14.88
C ASN A 164 -3.14 5.83 13.68
N LYS A 165 -2.36 6.83 13.29
CA LYS A 165 -2.74 7.71 12.19
C LYS A 165 -1.55 7.98 11.26
N VAL A 166 -1.85 8.09 9.98
CA VAL A 166 -0.93 8.60 8.97
C VAL A 166 -1.55 9.81 8.31
N SER A 167 -0.81 10.91 8.26
CA SER A 167 -1.14 12.09 7.47
C SER A 167 -0.27 12.13 6.22
N LEU A 168 -0.87 12.53 5.11
CA LEU A 168 -0.20 12.64 3.83
C LEU A 168 -0.82 13.76 2.99
N HIS A 169 -0.08 14.24 2.03
CA HIS A 169 -0.59 15.09 0.97
C HIS A 169 -0.76 14.29 -0.32
N LEU A 170 -1.99 14.30 -0.89
CA LEU A 170 -2.32 13.59 -2.12
C LEU A 170 -2.62 14.60 -3.23
N GLU A 171 -1.91 14.46 -4.34
CA GLU A 171 -2.14 15.21 -5.56
C GLU A 171 -2.54 14.26 -6.69
N ALA A 172 -3.55 14.66 -7.47
CA ALA A 172 -3.89 14.00 -8.73
C ALA A 172 -4.01 15.04 -9.83
N GLY A 173 -3.38 14.75 -10.97
CA GLY A 173 -3.44 15.60 -12.15
C GLY A 173 -4.75 15.41 -12.91
N PRO A 174 -4.97 16.19 -13.99
CA PRO A 174 -6.11 15.99 -14.87
C PRO A 174 -6.03 14.62 -15.55
N LEU A 175 -7.18 14.13 -16.01
CA LEU A 175 -7.22 12.87 -16.75
C LEU A 175 -6.50 13.01 -18.09
N PRO A 176 -5.81 11.95 -18.56
CA PRO A 176 -5.17 11.96 -19.87
C PRO A 176 -6.17 12.29 -20.98
N SER A 177 -5.77 13.09 -21.95
CA SER A 177 -6.64 13.52 -23.06
C SER A 177 -7.17 12.35 -23.92
N SER A 178 -6.44 11.23 -23.95
CA SER A 178 -6.83 9.99 -24.63
C SER A 178 -7.97 9.22 -23.94
N VAL A 179 -8.30 9.56 -22.69
CA VAL A 179 -9.33 8.89 -21.91
C VAL A 179 -10.69 9.55 -22.21
N SER A 180 -11.73 8.73 -22.47
CA SER A 180 -13.08 9.22 -22.77
C SER A 180 -13.89 9.57 -21.51
N ALA A 181 -13.53 9.02 -20.35
CA ALA A 181 -14.22 9.28 -19.08
C ALA A 181 -14.26 10.78 -18.75
N LYS A 182 -15.40 11.23 -18.22
CA LYS A 182 -15.59 12.60 -17.75
C LYS A 182 -14.98 12.85 -16.38
N SER A 183 -14.89 11.80 -15.58
CA SER A 183 -14.32 11.82 -14.23
C SER A 183 -13.81 10.43 -13.86
N ALA A 184 -12.97 10.38 -12.83
CA ALA A 184 -12.50 9.14 -12.22
C ALA A 184 -12.58 9.22 -10.69
N ASN A 185 -12.81 8.10 -10.04
CA ASN A 185 -12.83 7.99 -8.58
C ASN A 185 -11.41 7.86 -8.06
N LEU A 186 -11.12 8.57 -6.99
CA LEU A 186 -9.84 8.54 -6.31
C LEU A 186 -9.97 7.79 -5.00
N PHE A 187 -9.15 6.75 -4.82
CA PHE A 187 -9.10 5.92 -3.63
C PHE A 187 -7.73 6.00 -2.98
N LEU A 188 -7.71 5.81 -1.65
CA LEU A 188 -6.53 5.41 -0.91
C LEU A 188 -6.70 3.96 -0.46
N ALA A 189 -5.73 3.12 -0.78
CA ALA A 189 -5.61 1.78 -0.24
C ALA A 189 -4.51 1.76 0.83
N ILE A 190 -4.82 1.11 1.94
CA ILE A 190 -3.86 0.85 3.02
C ILE A 190 -3.66 -0.65 3.04
N ALA A 191 -2.42 -1.07 2.87
CA ALA A 191 -2.05 -2.47 2.83
C ALA A 191 -0.86 -2.74 3.76
N ASP A 192 -0.85 -3.92 4.36
CA ASP A 192 0.34 -4.43 5.03
C ASP A 192 1.37 -4.82 3.95
N ASP A 193 2.64 -4.47 4.14
CA ASP A 193 3.69 -4.75 3.14
C ASP A 193 3.87 -6.25 2.92
N SER A 194 3.80 -7.01 4.01
CA SER A 194 3.80 -8.47 4.00
C SER A 194 3.11 -9.03 5.23
N ASP A 195 2.43 -10.15 5.06
CA ASP A 195 1.81 -10.92 6.13
C ASP A 195 2.14 -12.41 5.99
N GLU A 196 2.08 -13.11 7.10
CA GLU A 196 2.24 -14.56 7.16
C GLU A 196 1.20 -15.16 8.10
N SER A 197 0.59 -16.27 7.69
CA SER A 197 -0.31 -17.02 8.56
C SER A 197 -0.02 -18.52 8.53
N HIS A 198 -0.35 -19.20 9.63
CA HIS A 198 -0.30 -20.65 9.72
C HIS A 198 -1.70 -21.21 9.63
N VAL A 199 -2.04 -21.79 8.49
CA VAL A 199 -3.38 -22.33 8.21
C VAL A 199 -3.56 -23.66 8.93
N SER A 200 -4.46 -23.72 9.91
CA SER A 200 -4.64 -24.91 10.73
C SER A 200 -5.71 -25.87 10.21
N HIS A 201 -6.62 -25.39 9.35
CA HIS A 201 -7.75 -26.18 8.83
C HIS A 201 -8.01 -25.87 7.36
N GLY A 202 -8.97 -26.58 6.73
CA GLY A 202 -9.35 -26.37 5.33
C GLY A 202 -8.36 -26.97 4.34
N GLU A 203 -8.47 -26.54 3.07
CA GLU A 203 -7.71 -27.12 1.95
C GLU A 203 -6.18 -26.85 2.03
N ASN A 204 -5.77 -25.80 2.72
CA ASN A 204 -4.35 -25.45 2.93
C ASN A 204 -3.85 -25.79 4.33
N ALA A 205 -4.54 -26.70 5.07
CA ALA A 205 -4.17 -27.09 6.43
C ALA A 205 -2.70 -27.52 6.54
N GLY A 206 -2.03 -27.05 7.59
CA GLY A 206 -0.61 -27.33 7.89
C GLY A 206 0.39 -26.49 7.09
N ARG A 207 -0.05 -25.60 6.21
CA ARG A 207 0.82 -24.72 5.43
C ARG A 207 1.01 -23.39 6.14
N THR A 208 2.20 -22.81 5.99
CA THR A 208 2.46 -21.42 6.28
C THR A 208 2.38 -20.66 4.95
N LEU A 209 1.43 -19.74 4.86
CA LEU A 209 1.20 -18.92 3.68
C LEU A 209 1.77 -17.52 3.91
N LYS A 210 2.37 -16.98 2.86
CA LYS A 210 2.94 -15.62 2.84
C LYS A 210 2.23 -14.80 1.79
N HIS A 211 1.94 -13.58 2.16
CA HIS A 211 1.22 -12.63 1.32
C HIS A 211 1.98 -11.31 1.24
N VAL A 212 1.83 -10.60 0.14
CA VAL A 212 2.42 -9.28 -0.11
C VAL A 212 1.32 -8.26 -0.38
N ALA A 213 1.51 -7.03 0.07
CA ALA A 213 0.58 -5.92 -0.17
C ALA A 213 -0.88 -6.26 0.19
N VAL A 214 -1.09 -6.82 1.38
CA VAL A 214 -2.40 -7.30 1.84
C VAL A 214 -3.31 -6.11 2.13
N LEU A 215 -4.33 -5.93 1.30
CA LEU A 215 -5.29 -4.83 1.46
C LEU A 215 -6.02 -4.94 2.79
N ARG A 216 -6.02 -3.85 3.54
CA ARG A 216 -6.70 -3.74 4.83
C ARG A 216 -7.86 -2.75 4.78
N GLU A 217 -7.75 -1.77 3.91
CA GLU A 217 -8.78 -0.75 3.76
C GLU A 217 -8.65 -0.07 2.39
N LEU A 218 -9.79 0.14 1.72
CA LEU A 218 -9.90 0.91 0.48
C LEU A 218 -10.87 2.07 0.72
N VAL A 219 -10.34 3.28 0.82
CA VAL A 219 -11.10 4.48 1.18
C VAL A 219 -11.34 5.37 -0.03
N PRO A 220 -12.58 5.68 -0.38
CA PRO A 220 -12.85 6.71 -1.39
C PRO A 220 -12.51 8.09 -0.82
N VAL A 221 -11.65 8.84 -1.52
CA VAL A 221 -11.18 10.17 -1.06
C VAL A 221 -11.68 11.31 -1.93
N GLY A 222 -12.26 11.01 -3.09
CA GLY A 222 -12.84 12.02 -3.97
C GLY A 222 -13.03 11.56 -5.40
N THR A 223 -13.30 12.54 -6.25
CA THR A 223 -13.44 12.35 -7.70
C THR A 223 -12.65 13.43 -8.40
N VAL A 224 -12.00 13.08 -9.50
CA VAL A 224 -11.22 13.99 -10.34
C VAL A 224 -11.92 14.11 -11.68
N GLY A 225 -12.33 15.31 -12.04
CA GLY A 225 -12.89 15.61 -13.36
C GLY A 225 -11.81 15.69 -14.44
N ARG A 226 -12.23 15.69 -15.71
CA ARG A 226 -11.31 15.60 -16.86
C ARG A 226 -10.19 16.65 -16.82
N THR A 227 -10.49 17.88 -16.44
CA THR A 227 -9.54 19.00 -16.41
C THR A 227 -9.14 19.40 -14.99
N ASP A 228 -9.71 18.73 -13.98
CA ASP A 228 -9.55 19.13 -12.61
C ASP A 228 -8.19 18.66 -12.06
N ARG A 229 -7.76 19.35 -11.02
CA ARG A 229 -6.64 18.94 -10.17
C ARG A 229 -7.17 18.69 -8.77
N PHE A 230 -6.74 17.59 -8.21
CA PHE A 230 -7.00 17.26 -6.82
C PHE A 230 -5.72 17.51 -6.00
N SER A 231 -5.85 18.20 -4.88
CA SER A 231 -4.73 18.45 -3.97
C SER A 231 -5.29 18.61 -2.55
N ARG A 232 -5.01 17.65 -1.67
CA ARG A 232 -5.54 17.65 -0.29
C ARG A 232 -4.60 16.97 0.69
N ASP A 233 -4.60 17.50 1.91
CA ASP A 233 -4.08 16.77 3.07
C ASP A 233 -5.12 15.78 3.55
N ILE A 234 -4.71 14.55 3.76
CA ILE A 234 -5.57 13.44 4.17
C ILE A 234 -4.96 12.82 5.42
N THR A 235 -5.81 12.51 6.39
CA THR A 235 -5.41 11.72 7.57
C THR A 235 -6.21 10.42 7.57
N VAL A 236 -5.51 9.31 7.66
CA VAL A 236 -6.08 7.97 7.72
C VAL A 236 -5.85 7.40 9.11
N ASN A 237 -6.87 6.74 9.66
CA ASN A 237 -6.76 6.04 10.93
C ASN A 237 -6.36 4.57 10.66
N LEU A 238 -5.23 4.16 11.18
CA LEU A 238 -4.71 2.79 11.02
C LEU A 238 -5.35 1.78 11.98
N GLY A 239 -6.18 2.23 12.93
CA GLY A 239 -6.74 1.37 13.98
C GLY A 239 -5.65 0.81 14.89
N ASN A 240 -5.82 -0.45 15.34
CA ASN A 240 -4.87 -1.16 16.20
C ASN A 240 -3.84 -1.99 15.38
N ARG A 241 -3.61 -1.63 14.12
CA ARG A 241 -2.65 -2.35 13.28
C ARG A 241 -1.23 -2.17 13.81
N ASN A 242 -0.45 -3.23 13.79
CA ASN A 242 0.98 -3.12 14.02
C ASN A 242 1.56 -2.11 13.03
N GLN A 243 2.32 -1.14 13.54
CA GLN A 243 3.04 -0.18 12.70
C GLN A 243 4.27 -0.84 12.04
N GLY A 244 4.08 -2.06 11.52
CA GLY A 244 5.05 -2.70 10.66
C GLY A 244 5.24 -1.92 9.36
N SER A 245 5.86 -2.53 8.40
CA SER A 245 5.94 -1.96 7.06
C SER A 245 4.55 -1.89 6.44
N LEU A 246 4.12 -0.68 6.09
CA LEU A 246 2.83 -0.42 5.46
C LEU A 246 3.04 0.11 4.04
N ARG A 247 2.06 -0.14 3.19
CA ARG A 247 1.92 0.49 1.88
C ARG A 247 0.70 1.41 1.90
N ILE A 248 0.88 2.59 1.35
CA ILE A 248 -0.24 3.48 1.01
C ILE A 248 -0.25 3.64 -0.49
N LEU A 249 -1.35 3.25 -1.11
CA LEU A 249 -1.55 3.37 -2.54
C LEU A 249 -2.60 4.43 -2.81
N ALA A 250 -2.36 5.30 -3.80
CA ALA A 250 -3.40 6.12 -4.40
C ALA A 250 -3.80 5.48 -5.74
N ILE A 251 -5.10 5.35 -5.98
CA ILE A 251 -5.66 4.71 -7.17
C ILE A 251 -6.69 5.65 -7.79
N LEU A 252 -6.47 6.04 -9.04
CA LEU A 252 -7.44 6.81 -9.82
C LEU A 252 -8.07 5.88 -10.85
N GLN A 253 -9.36 5.58 -10.67
CA GLN A 253 -10.07 4.56 -11.44
C GLN A 253 -11.34 5.12 -12.06
N GLU A 254 -11.64 4.75 -13.29
CA GLU A 254 -12.92 5.04 -13.95
C GLU A 254 -14.08 4.46 -13.12
N PRO A 255 -15.28 5.06 -13.16
CA PRO A 255 -16.45 4.54 -12.47
C PRO A 255 -16.75 3.07 -12.84
N ALA A 256 -17.48 2.37 -11.96
CA ALA A 256 -17.87 0.96 -12.12
C ALA A 256 -16.67 0.01 -12.34
N VAL A 257 -15.65 0.18 -11.52
CA VAL A 257 -14.38 -0.57 -11.58
C VAL A 257 -13.74 -0.65 -12.97
N GLY A 258 -13.89 0.44 -13.75
CA GLY A 258 -13.27 0.54 -15.06
C GLY A 258 -11.75 0.67 -14.97
N ARG A 259 -11.14 1.20 -16.02
CA ARG A 259 -9.67 1.32 -16.12
C ARG A 259 -9.06 2.13 -14.99
N VAL A 260 -7.91 1.69 -14.51
CA VAL A 260 -7.04 2.46 -13.62
C VAL A 260 -6.25 3.46 -14.47
N LEU A 261 -6.54 4.73 -14.25
CA LEU A 261 -5.98 5.85 -15.01
C LEU A 261 -4.72 6.42 -14.36
N GLY A 262 -4.40 5.99 -13.15
CA GLY A 262 -3.21 6.36 -12.43
C GLY A 262 -3.11 5.59 -11.13
N ALA A 263 -1.90 5.32 -10.70
CA ALA A 263 -1.61 4.75 -9.40
C ALA A 263 -0.33 5.37 -8.83
N GLY A 264 -0.22 5.40 -7.52
CA GLY A 264 0.97 5.86 -6.81
C GLY A 264 1.16 5.03 -5.55
N LEU A 265 2.40 4.77 -5.16
CA LEU A 265 2.76 3.96 -4.01
C LEU A 265 3.72 4.70 -3.09
N ALA A 266 3.46 4.63 -1.79
CA ALA A 266 4.42 4.95 -0.76
C ALA A 266 4.58 3.77 0.19
N ARG A 267 5.82 3.38 0.46
CA ARG A 267 6.17 2.36 1.45
C ARG A 267 6.63 3.05 2.73
N LEU A 268 6.03 2.66 3.84
CA LEU A 268 6.36 3.17 5.16
C LEU A 268 7.05 2.06 5.93
N SER A 269 8.23 2.33 6.44
CA SER A 269 8.94 1.48 7.39
C SER A 269 9.23 2.27 8.65
N ASN A 270 9.00 1.69 9.82
CA ASN A 270 9.41 2.25 11.11
C ASN A 270 10.92 2.16 11.26
#